data_07f0583edf5e153862f13127bbbe81f7
#
_entry.id   07f0583edf5e153862f13127bbbe81f7
#
_cell.length_a   1.000
_cell.length_b   1.000
_cell.length_c   1.000
_cell.angle_alpha   90.00
_cell.angle_beta   90.00
_cell.angle_gamma   90.00
#
_symmetry.space_group_name_H-M   'P 1'
#
loop_
_entity.id
_entity.type
_entity.pdbx_description
1 polymer ?
#
loop_
_entity_poly.entity_id
_entity_poly.type
_entity_poly.pdbx_seq_one_letter_code
_entity_poly.pdbx_strand_id
1 'polypeptide(L)'
;MLAKTLPLCLLALLAVGAAHAAEPPDYKPWQDLLTKYYDPAKGMSYKSLKEHGKPALDHLRQQLATVDVAALAKPDQLAYWINLYNISTLAVVIDGYPTKSIRDLSTDPIIRLNVFKKPSVKTKAGAISLNDVENDKIREGFKDPRIHFAINCAAKSCPPIRTEPYAGARLGEQLDDQARRFLNGPHGARLAKDGDSVTLHVTKILDWFKDDFETWGGGRMVFIRKYLTADKQKQLDAAKGKVDLAFDDYDWALNDAPR
;
A
#
# COMPACT_ATOMS: atom_id res chain seq x y z
N MET A 1 -48.17 54.89 -35.73
CA MET A 1 -48.08 53.96 -34.55
C MET A 1 -47.21 52.78 -34.98
N LEU A 2 -45.90 52.80 -34.62
CA LEU A 2 -45.01 51.68 -34.90
C LEU A 2 -44.91 50.79 -33.65
N ALA A 3 -45.36 49.56 -33.76
CA ALA A 3 -45.19 48.56 -32.73
C ALA A 3 -43.72 48.00 -32.76
N LYS A 4 -43.00 48.17 -31.66
CA LYS A 4 -41.68 47.61 -31.46
C LYS A 4 -41.83 46.20 -30.92
N THR A 5 -41.47 45.19 -31.71
CA THR A 5 -41.34 43.81 -31.26
C THR A 5 -39.98 43.58 -30.60
N LEU A 6 -40.00 43.24 -29.31
CA LEU A 6 -38.79 42.80 -28.53
C LEU A 6 -38.48 41.34 -28.89
N PRO A 7 -37.21 40.99 -29.17
CA PRO A 7 -36.86 39.59 -29.33
C PRO A 7 -36.70 38.91 -27.94
N LEU A 8 -37.40 37.84 -27.79
CA LEU A 8 -37.33 36.93 -26.60
C LEU A 8 -36.03 36.12 -26.72
N CYS A 9 -35.00 36.53 -25.97
CA CYS A 9 -33.77 35.69 -25.83
C CYS A 9 -34.06 34.46 -24.94
N LEU A 10 -34.16 33.30 -25.56
CA LEU A 10 -34.26 32.03 -24.90
C LEU A 10 -32.88 31.68 -24.34
N LEU A 11 -32.66 31.85 -23.02
CA LEU A 11 -31.48 31.39 -22.31
C LEU A 11 -31.61 29.87 -22.15
N ALA A 12 -30.88 29.11 -22.99
CA ALA A 12 -30.74 27.67 -22.78
C ALA A 12 -29.78 27.42 -21.57
N LEU A 13 -30.33 27.07 -20.41
CA LEU A 13 -29.56 26.53 -19.30
C LEU A 13 -28.99 25.17 -19.72
N LEU A 14 -27.71 25.12 -20.07
CA LEU A 14 -26.95 23.88 -20.14
C LEU A 14 -26.75 23.38 -18.71
N ALA A 15 -27.58 22.40 -18.30
CA ALA A 15 -27.32 21.63 -17.08
C ALA A 15 -26.07 20.80 -17.33
N VAL A 16 -24.93 21.28 -16.87
CA VAL A 16 -23.71 20.48 -16.77
C VAL A 16 -23.99 19.44 -15.68
N GLY A 17 -24.42 18.27 -16.10
CA GLY A 17 -24.52 17.12 -15.19
C GLY A 17 -23.15 16.84 -14.61
N ALA A 18 -23.01 17.01 -13.28
CA ALA A 18 -21.82 16.56 -12.57
C ALA A 18 -21.69 15.05 -12.82
N ALA A 19 -20.63 14.64 -13.55
CA ALA A 19 -20.32 13.22 -13.69
C ALA A 19 -20.06 12.66 -12.30
N HIS A 20 -20.97 11.83 -11.80
CA HIS A 20 -20.73 11.11 -10.56
C HIS A 20 -19.61 10.11 -10.78
N ALA A 21 -18.66 10.07 -9.82
CA ALA A 21 -17.63 9.04 -9.83
C ALA A 21 -18.30 7.66 -9.75
N ALA A 22 -17.68 6.67 -10.41
CA ALA A 22 -18.16 5.30 -10.32
C ALA A 22 -18.05 4.76 -8.89
N GLU A 23 -18.93 3.83 -8.53
CA GLU A 23 -18.85 3.15 -7.25
C GLU A 23 -17.57 2.30 -7.16
N PRO A 24 -16.92 2.26 -5.98
CA PRO A 24 -15.77 1.40 -5.76
C PRO A 24 -16.18 -0.09 -5.87
N PRO A 25 -15.23 -0.99 -6.20
CA PRO A 25 -15.52 -2.41 -6.26
C PRO A 25 -15.89 -2.96 -4.88
N ASP A 26 -16.70 -4.05 -4.87
CA ASP A 26 -16.99 -4.78 -3.64
C ASP A 26 -15.73 -5.52 -3.13
N TYR A 27 -15.24 -5.13 -1.97
CA TYR A 27 -14.10 -5.76 -1.31
C TYR A 27 -14.49 -6.81 -0.26
N LYS A 28 -15.76 -7.18 -0.15
CA LYS A 28 -16.17 -8.25 0.79
C LYS A 28 -15.43 -9.58 0.53
N PRO A 29 -15.23 -10.04 -0.70
CA PRO A 29 -14.44 -11.25 -0.95
C PRO A 29 -12.99 -11.13 -0.45
N TRP A 30 -12.38 -9.91 -0.53
CA TRP A 30 -11.05 -9.66 0.03
C TRP A 30 -11.07 -9.72 1.55
N GLN A 31 -12.07 -9.11 2.20
CA GLN A 31 -12.27 -9.18 3.64
C GLN A 31 -12.42 -10.62 4.12
N ASP A 32 -13.19 -11.44 3.42
CA ASP A 32 -13.42 -12.84 3.78
C ASP A 32 -12.12 -13.67 3.70
N LEU A 33 -11.28 -13.43 2.68
CA LEU A 33 -9.95 -14.05 2.55
C LEU A 33 -9.01 -13.64 3.69
N LEU A 34 -8.96 -12.35 4.03
CA LEU A 34 -8.16 -11.84 5.15
C LEU A 34 -8.61 -12.48 6.47
N THR A 35 -9.90 -12.49 6.76
CA THR A 35 -10.46 -13.07 7.99
C THR A 35 -10.10 -14.55 8.13
N LYS A 36 -10.08 -15.30 7.01
CA LYS A 36 -9.87 -16.74 7.03
C LYS A 36 -8.40 -17.16 7.06
N TYR A 37 -7.52 -16.41 6.37
CA TYR A 37 -6.16 -16.86 6.09
C TYR A 37 -5.06 -15.97 6.66
N TYR A 38 -5.40 -14.82 7.25
CA TYR A 38 -4.42 -13.88 7.79
C TYR A 38 -4.61 -13.66 9.28
N ASP A 39 -3.51 -13.83 10.03
CA ASP A 39 -3.42 -13.51 11.46
C ASP A 39 -2.37 -12.41 11.63
N PRO A 40 -2.74 -11.20 12.14
CA PRO A 40 -1.80 -10.09 12.29
C PRO A 40 -0.57 -10.39 13.15
N ALA A 41 -0.67 -11.36 14.06
CA ALA A 41 0.43 -11.76 14.94
C ALA A 41 1.31 -12.88 14.34
N LYS A 42 0.78 -13.67 13.42
CA LYS A 42 1.46 -14.85 12.87
C LYS A 42 1.84 -14.73 11.42
N GLY A 43 1.14 -13.90 10.63
CA GLY A 43 1.33 -13.76 9.21
C GLY A 43 0.23 -14.41 8.36
N MET A 44 0.54 -14.67 7.10
CA MET A 44 -0.38 -15.26 6.13
C MET A 44 -0.24 -16.78 6.10
N SER A 45 -1.36 -17.49 6.18
CA SER A 45 -1.41 -18.96 6.04
C SER A 45 -1.36 -19.35 4.56
N TYR A 46 -0.22 -19.20 3.91
CA TYR A 46 -0.06 -19.42 2.46
C TYR A 46 -0.42 -20.82 2.02
N LYS A 47 -0.05 -21.84 2.81
CA LYS A 47 -0.43 -23.22 2.50
C LYS A 47 -1.95 -23.38 2.42
N SER A 48 -2.66 -22.95 3.45
CA SER A 48 -4.11 -23.07 3.52
C SER A 48 -4.79 -22.20 2.45
N LEU A 49 -4.28 -21.01 2.19
CA LEU A 49 -4.76 -20.15 1.12
C LEU A 49 -4.59 -20.81 -0.25
N LYS A 50 -3.44 -21.46 -0.52
CA LYS A 50 -3.20 -22.21 -1.76
C LYS A 50 -4.17 -23.38 -1.93
N GLU A 51 -4.35 -24.19 -0.87
CA GLU A 51 -5.14 -25.41 -0.91
C GLU A 51 -6.66 -25.15 -0.97
N HIS A 52 -7.13 -24.10 -0.28
CA HIS A 52 -8.57 -23.90 -0.07
C HIS A 52 -9.09 -22.52 -0.49
N GLY A 53 -8.23 -21.52 -0.66
CA GLY A 53 -8.63 -20.14 -0.97
C GLY A 53 -8.29 -19.68 -2.38
N LYS A 54 -7.46 -20.43 -3.11
CA LYS A 54 -7.01 -20.03 -4.46
C LYS A 54 -8.15 -19.71 -5.43
N PRO A 55 -9.23 -20.52 -5.56
CA PRO A 55 -10.32 -20.20 -6.48
C PRO A 55 -11.00 -18.86 -6.15
N ALA A 56 -11.22 -18.55 -4.87
CA ALA A 56 -11.81 -17.28 -4.44
C ALA A 56 -10.86 -16.09 -4.71
N LEU A 57 -9.56 -16.26 -4.49
CA LEU A 57 -8.56 -15.25 -4.79
C LEU A 57 -8.47 -14.99 -6.31
N ASP A 58 -8.48 -16.02 -7.13
CA ASP A 58 -8.43 -15.90 -8.58
C ASP A 58 -9.69 -15.23 -9.13
N HIS A 59 -10.87 -15.55 -8.59
CA HIS A 59 -12.13 -14.91 -8.94
C HIS A 59 -12.11 -13.40 -8.58
N LEU A 60 -11.68 -13.05 -7.37
CA LEU A 60 -11.54 -11.66 -6.95
C LEU A 60 -10.60 -10.88 -7.89
N ARG A 61 -9.46 -11.47 -8.27
CA ARG A 61 -8.52 -10.85 -9.21
C ARG A 61 -9.17 -10.61 -10.60
N GLN A 62 -10.01 -11.54 -11.07
CA GLN A 62 -10.75 -11.36 -12.31
C GLN A 62 -11.77 -10.22 -12.21
N GLN A 63 -12.51 -10.14 -11.11
CA GLN A 63 -13.46 -9.04 -10.87
C GLN A 63 -12.73 -7.68 -10.83
N LEU A 64 -11.63 -7.57 -10.07
CA LEU A 64 -10.87 -6.33 -10.00
C LEU A 64 -10.24 -5.94 -11.34
N ALA A 65 -9.88 -6.90 -12.18
CA ALA A 65 -9.33 -6.64 -13.51
C ALA A 65 -10.32 -5.95 -14.48
N THR A 66 -11.63 -5.94 -14.19
CA THR A 66 -12.64 -5.27 -15.04
C THR A 66 -12.90 -3.82 -14.65
N VAL A 67 -12.39 -3.37 -13.50
CA VAL A 67 -12.67 -2.04 -12.93
C VAL A 67 -12.09 -0.94 -13.81
N ASP A 68 -12.92 0.07 -14.11
CA ASP A 68 -12.48 1.33 -14.72
C ASP A 68 -11.98 2.28 -13.63
N VAL A 69 -10.69 2.16 -13.31
CA VAL A 69 -10.08 2.93 -12.22
C VAL A 69 -10.15 4.44 -12.46
N ALA A 70 -10.10 4.87 -13.73
CA ALA A 70 -10.17 6.29 -14.05
C ALA A 70 -11.52 6.93 -13.72
N ALA A 71 -12.59 6.12 -13.69
CA ALA A 71 -13.93 6.57 -13.33
C ALA A 71 -14.17 6.66 -11.81
N LEU A 72 -13.29 6.07 -10.99
CA LEU A 72 -13.39 6.14 -9.53
C LEU A 72 -12.98 7.52 -8.99
N ALA A 73 -13.49 7.88 -7.81
CA ALA A 73 -12.97 9.03 -7.06
C ALA A 73 -11.49 8.82 -6.68
N LYS A 74 -10.71 9.89 -6.59
CA LYS A 74 -9.26 9.81 -6.32
C LYS A 74 -8.88 8.96 -5.10
N PRO A 75 -9.55 9.05 -3.93
CA PRO A 75 -9.25 8.17 -2.80
C PRO A 75 -9.55 6.70 -3.09
N ASP A 76 -10.62 6.41 -3.86
CA ASP A 76 -10.98 5.05 -4.24
C ASP A 76 -10.00 4.47 -5.27
N GLN A 77 -9.43 5.30 -6.17
CA GLN A 77 -8.35 4.89 -7.06
C GLN A 77 -7.13 4.40 -6.27
N LEU A 78 -6.70 5.15 -5.25
CA LEU A 78 -5.55 4.74 -4.43
C LEU A 78 -5.87 3.49 -3.59
N ALA A 79 -7.04 3.43 -2.97
CA ALA A 79 -7.50 2.24 -2.24
C ALA A 79 -7.53 1.00 -3.16
N TYR A 80 -8.01 1.15 -4.40
CA TYR A 80 -8.02 0.09 -5.40
C TYR A 80 -6.61 -0.42 -5.70
N TRP A 81 -5.65 0.47 -5.98
CA TRP A 81 -4.29 0.07 -6.33
C TRP A 81 -3.57 -0.62 -5.16
N ILE A 82 -3.77 -0.15 -3.93
CA ILE A 82 -3.20 -0.79 -2.72
C ILE A 82 -3.79 -2.19 -2.54
N ASN A 83 -5.11 -2.34 -2.61
CA ASN A 83 -5.76 -3.64 -2.48
C ASN A 83 -5.32 -4.59 -3.61
N LEU A 84 -5.30 -4.12 -4.85
CA LEU A 84 -4.89 -4.93 -6.01
C LEU A 84 -3.43 -5.39 -5.90
N TYR A 85 -2.52 -4.52 -5.43
CA TYR A 85 -1.13 -4.88 -5.17
C TYR A 85 -1.04 -6.01 -4.15
N ASN A 86 -1.67 -5.85 -2.99
CA ASN A 86 -1.65 -6.84 -1.91
C ASN A 86 -2.25 -8.18 -2.35
N ILE A 87 -3.41 -8.17 -2.99
CA ILE A 87 -4.09 -9.35 -3.53
C ILE A 87 -3.20 -10.05 -4.59
N SER A 88 -2.57 -9.28 -5.47
CA SER A 88 -1.70 -9.82 -6.52
C SER A 88 -0.40 -10.39 -5.97
N THR A 89 0.16 -9.78 -4.94
CA THR A 89 1.33 -10.31 -4.21
C THR A 89 1.03 -11.67 -3.60
N LEU A 90 -0.13 -11.83 -2.94
CA LEU A 90 -0.53 -13.14 -2.41
C LEU A 90 -0.68 -14.17 -3.53
N ALA A 91 -1.27 -13.81 -4.66
CA ALA A 91 -1.42 -14.71 -5.80
C ALA A 91 -0.05 -15.16 -6.34
N VAL A 92 0.90 -14.24 -6.49
CA VAL A 92 2.27 -14.57 -6.91
C VAL A 92 2.93 -15.56 -5.96
N VAL A 93 2.77 -15.35 -4.64
CA VAL A 93 3.34 -16.26 -3.65
C VAL A 93 2.69 -17.63 -3.69
N ILE A 94 1.36 -17.75 -3.70
CA ILE A 94 0.69 -19.06 -3.67
C ILE A 94 0.90 -19.84 -4.98
N ASP A 95 1.07 -19.18 -6.12
CA ASP A 95 1.38 -19.85 -7.38
C ASP A 95 2.77 -20.55 -7.32
N GLY A 96 3.74 -19.96 -6.63
CA GLY A 96 5.07 -20.54 -6.44
C GLY A 96 5.30 -21.23 -5.09
N TYR A 97 4.28 -21.28 -4.23
CA TYR A 97 4.43 -21.90 -2.89
C TYR A 97 4.57 -23.44 -2.98
N PRO A 98 5.42 -24.10 -2.19
CA PRO A 98 6.21 -23.54 -1.07
C PRO A 98 7.45 -22.77 -1.54
N THR A 99 7.76 -21.67 -0.87
CA THR A 99 8.96 -20.88 -1.08
C THR A 99 9.47 -20.31 0.25
N LYS A 100 10.75 -19.98 0.33
CA LYS A 100 11.33 -19.34 1.52
C LYS A 100 11.26 -17.82 1.45
N SER A 101 11.15 -17.26 0.24
CA SER A 101 11.04 -15.83 -0.04
C SER A 101 10.30 -15.60 -1.35
N ILE A 102 9.56 -14.51 -1.47
CA ILE A 102 9.00 -14.08 -2.77
C ILE A 102 10.09 -13.87 -3.81
N ARG A 103 11.30 -13.48 -3.39
CA ARG A 103 12.46 -13.27 -4.27
C ARG A 103 12.94 -14.54 -4.95
N ASP A 104 12.67 -15.71 -4.38
CA ASP A 104 13.03 -17.01 -4.95
C ASP A 104 12.12 -17.40 -6.13
N LEU A 105 11.00 -16.68 -6.32
CA LEU A 105 10.03 -16.92 -7.40
C LEU A 105 10.42 -16.26 -8.73
N SER A 106 11.64 -15.78 -8.84
CA SER A 106 12.21 -15.33 -10.12
C SER A 106 12.31 -16.50 -11.09
N THR A 107 11.55 -16.45 -12.19
CA THR A 107 11.26 -17.60 -13.04
C THR A 107 12.25 -17.80 -14.20
N ASP A 108 13.21 -16.91 -14.36
CA ASP A 108 14.19 -17.01 -15.46
C ASP A 108 15.61 -17.11 -14.91
N PRO A 109 16.24 -18.30 -15.04
CA PRO A 109 17.61 -18.51 -14.59
C PRO A 109 18.63 -17.70 -15.40
N ILE A 110 18.29 -17.29 -16.64
CA ILE A 110 19.20 -16.58 -17.54
C ILE A 110 19.04 -15.06 -17.39
N ILE A 111 17.78 -14.57 -17.44
CA ILE A 111 17.47 -13.12 -17.40
C ILE A 111 17.36 -12.63 -15.94
N ARG A 112 17.21 -13.52 -14.96
CA ARG A 112 17.00 -13.20 -13.52
C ARG A 112 15.97 -12.09 -13.33
N LEU A 113 14.86 -12.14 -14.08
CA LEU A 113 13.83 -11.15 -14.00
C LEU A 113 13.29 -11.12 -12.57
N ASN A 114 13.47 -10.00 -11.89
CA ASN A 114 12.93 -9.79 -10.55
C ASN A 114 11.42 -10.06 -10.57
N VAL A 115 10.94 -10.91 -9.66
CA VAL A 115 9.52 -11.30 -9.55
C VAL A 115 8.57 -10.09 -9.57
N PHE A 116 8.98 -8.97 -8.98
CA PHE A 116 8.21 -7.72 -8.95
C PHE A 116 8.09 -7.04 -10.32
N LYS A 117 8.97 -7.34 -11.28
CA LYS A 117 8.93 -6.80 -12.66
C LYS A 117 8.20 -7.72 -13.64
N LYS A 118 7.78 -8.91 -13.20
CA LYS A 118 6.99 -9.83 -14.03
C LYS A 118 5.56 -9.35 -14.14
N PRO A 119 4.96 -9.28 -15.36
CA PRO A 119 3.54 -8.97 -15.52
C PRO A 119 2.66 -10.03 -14.85
N SER A 120 2.17 -9.74 -13.65
CA SER A 120 1.38 -10.65 -12.81
C SER A 120 0.07 -10.05 -12.33
N VAL A 121 -0.09 -8.74 -12.46
CA VAL A 121 -1.27 -7.99 -12.05
C VAL A 121 -2.18 -7.76 -13.24
N LYS A 122 -3.38 -8.32 -13.20
CA LYS A 122 -4.39 -8.14 -14.25
C LYS A 122 -5.15 -6.85 -14.04
N THR A 123 -5.28 -6.04 -15.08
CA THR A 123 -6.08 -4.81 -15.10
C THR A 123 -6.94 -4.75 -16.36
N LYS A 124 -7.91 -3.83 -16.41
CA LYS A 124 -8.74 -3.58 -17.61
C LYS A 124 -7.91 -3.24 -18.85
N ALA A 125 -6.73 -2.62 -18.65
CA ALA A 125 -5.83 -2.24 -19.74
C ALA A 125 -4.80 -3.34 -20.12
N GLY A 126 -4.83 -4.49 -19.45
CA GLY A 126 -3.88 -5.58 -19.65
C GLY A 126 -3.11 -5.95 -18.40
N ALA A 127 -2.11 -6.82 -18.54
CA ALA A 127 -1.27 -7.25 -17.42
C ALA A 127 -0.10 -6.29 -17.22
N ILE A 128 0.14 -5.89 -15.98
CA ILE A 128 1.26 -5.07 -15.52
C ILE A 128 2.01 -5.77 -14.39
N SER A 129 3.17 -5.29 -14.03
CA SER A 129 3.96 -5.84 -12.92
C SER A 129 3.57 -5.22 -11.57
N LEU A 130 3.95 -5.87 -10.46
CA LEU A 130 3.82 -5.27 -9.12
C LEU A 130 4.62 -3.96 -9.04
N ASN A 131 5.79 -3.92 -9.67
CA ASN A 131 6.63 -2.72 -9.74
C ASN A 131 5.92 -1.55 -10.46
N ASP A 132 5.18 -1.83 -11.55
CA ASP A 132 4.42 -0.79 -12.27
C ASP A 132 3.24 -0.29 -11.41
N VAL A 133 2.58 -1.18 -10.66
CA VAL A 133 1.54 -0.77 -9.71
C VAL A 133 2.12 0.14 -8.63
N GLU A 134 3.23 -0.26 -8.01
CA GLU A 134 3.87 0.52 -6.95
C GLU A 134 4.38 1.87 -7.45
N ASN A 135 5.18 1.89 -8.51
CA ASN A 135 5.84 3.11 -8.96
C ASN A 135 4.91 4.01 -9.78
N ASP A 136 4.30 3.47 -10.87
CA ASP A 136 3.59 4.32 -11.83
C ASP A 136 2.17 4.66 -11.35
N LYS A 137 1.48 3.68 -10.70
CA LYS A 137 0.08 3.89 -10.30
C LYS A 137 -0.06 4.50 -8.92
N ILE A 138 0.76 4.07 -7.95
CA ILE A 138 0.65 4.51 -6.56
C ILE A 138 1.58 5.70 -6.29
N ARG A 139 2.90 5.52 -6.38
CA ARG A 139 3.88 6.54 -5.99
C ARG A 139 3.75 7.81 -6.83
N GLU A 140 3.88 7.69 -8.16
CA GLU A 140 3.76 8.84 -9.06
C GLU A 140 2.34 9.42 -9.11
N GLY A 141 1.32 8.56 -9.01
CA GLY A 141 -0.08 8.96 -9.10
C GLY A 141 -0.60 9.75 -7.91
N PHE A 142 -0.04 9.53 -6.71
CA PHE A 142 -0.60 10.10 -5.47
C PHE A 142 0.43 10.82 -4.58
N LYS A 143 1.72 10.51 -4.67
CA LYS A 143 2.81 11.16 -3.93
C LYS A 143 2.59 11.18 -2.41
N ASP A 144 2.01 10.11 -1.87
CA ASP A 144 1.75 9.93 -0.44
C ASP A 144 2.68 8.87 0.13
N PRO A 145 3.72 9.21 0.91
CA PRO A 145 4.69 8.24 1.40
C PRO A 145 4.12 7.22 2.38
N ARG A 146 2.92 7.42 2.92
CA ARG A 146 2.26 6.43 3.79
C ARG A 146 1.95 5.13 3.07
N ILE A 147 1.89 5.15 1.74
CA ILE A 147 1.63 3.96 0.91
C ILE A 147 2.70 2.89 1.11
N HIS A 148 3.93 3.27 1.43
CA HIS A 148 5.01 2.33 1.69
C HIS A 148 4.77 1.45 2.92
N PHE A 149 3.82 1.81 3.78
CA PHE A 149 3.37 0.99 4.91
C PHE A 149 2.05 0.26 4.62
N ALA A 150 1.40 0.53 3.47
CA ALA A 150 0.13 -0.05 3.07
C ALA A 150 0.26 -1.23 2.11
N ILE A 151 1.33 -1.26 1.30
CA ILE A 151 1.62 -2.36 0.38
C ILE A 151 2.54 -3.40 1.04
N ASN A 152 2.26 -4.68 0.78
CA ASN A 152 2.98 -5.80 1.39
C ASN A 152 3.69 -6.65 0.34
N CYS A 153 4.99 -6.81 0.48
CA CYS A 153 5.86 -7.59 -0.41
C CYS A 153 6.07 -9.05 0.05
N ALA A 154 5.24 -9.55 0.96
CA ALA A 154 5.29 -10.90 1.51
C ALA A 154 6.57 -11.25 2.32
N ALA A 155 7.36 -10.27 2.73
CA ALA A 155 8.54 -10.46 3.57
C ALA A 155 8.22 -10.22 5.06
N LYS A 156 9.01 -10.81 5.96
CA LYS A 156 8.85 -10.62 7.42
C LYS A 156 9.04 -9.17 7.85
N SER A 157 10.01 -8.46 7.27
CA SER A 157 10.23 -7.03 7.55
C SER A 157 9.29 -6.09 6.82
N CYS A 158 8.41 -6.61 5.95
CA CYS A 158 7.42 -5.81 5.25
C CYS A 158 6.31 -5.34 6.21
N PRO A 159 5.74 -4.15 5.99
CA PRO A 159 4.56 -3.75 6.73
C PRO A 159 3.45 -4.81 6.63
N PRO A 160 2.82 -5.18 7.75
CA PRO A 160 1.78 -6.22 7.75
C PRO A 160 0.56 -5.78 6.93
N ILE A 161 -0.11 -6.73 6.28
CA ILE A 161 -1.40 -6.48 5.63
C ILE A 161 -2.41 -6.03 6.72
N ARG A 162 -3.32 -5.10 6.37
CA ARG A 162 -4.45 -4.79 7.26
C ARG A 162 -5.44 -5.96 7.31
N THR A 163 -6.14 -6.08 8.43
CA THR A 163 -7.22 -7.06 8.57
C THR A 163 -8.52 -6.67 7.86
N GLU A 164 -8.53 -5.50 7.22
CA GLU A 164 -9.62 -4.95 6.43
C GLU A 164 -9.10 -4.38 5.10
N PRO A 165 -9.91 -4.36 4.03
CA PRO A 165 -9.57 -3.67 2.79
C PRO A 165 -9.38 -2.17 3.00
N TYR A 166 -8.54 -1.57 2.15
CA TYR A 166 -8.51 -0.11 2.04
C TYR A 166 -9.76 0.37 1.32
N ALA A 167 -10.34 1.47 1.78
CA ALA A 167 -11.55 2.09 1.23
C ALA A 167 -11.36 3.61 1.13
N GLY A 168 -11.77 4.21 0.01
CA GLY A 168 -11.56 5.62 -0.26
C GLY A 168 -12.11 6.53 0.83
N ALA A 169 -13.31 6.23 1.35
CA ALA A 169 -13.95 7.00 2.41
C ALA A 169 -13.17 7.04 3.74
N ARG A 170 -12.31 6.05 4.00
CA ARG A 170 -11.50 5.93 5.22
C ARG A 170 -9.99 5.92 4.96
N LEU A 171 -9.59 6.15 3.71
CA LEU A 171 -8.22 5.91 3.27
C LEU A 171 -7.19 6.71 4.10
N GLY A 172 -7.45 7.98 4.36
CA GLY A 172 -6.55 8.82 5.16
C GLY A 172 -6.32 8.28 6.57
N GLU A 173 -7.40 7.86 7.24
CA GLU A 173 -7.37 7.24 8.58
C GLU A 173 -6.60 5.90 8.53
N GLN A 174 -6.88 5.07 7.53
CA GLN A 174 -6.25 3.76 7.38
C GLN A 174 -4.75 3.86 7.11
N LEU A 175 -4.32 4.83 6.29
CA LEU A 175 -2.91 5.07 6.01
C LEU A 175 -2.17 5.63 7.24
N ASP A 176 -2.77 6.55 7.98
CA ASP A 176 -2.18 7.09 9.22
C ASP A 176 -2.06 6.01 10.31
N ASP A 177 -3.09 5.20 10.49
CA ASP A 177 -3.08 4.08 11.42
C ASP A 177 -2.01 3.05 11.04
N GLN A 178 -1.90 2.70 9.77
CA GLN A 178 -0.93 1.73 9.28
C GLN A 178 0.52 2.23 9.48
N ALA A 179 0.80 3.50 9.16
CA ALA A 179 2.11 4.11 9.39
C ALA A 179 2.46 4.10 10.89
N ARG A 180 1.50 4.44 11.77
CA ARG A 180 1.70 4.44 13.23
C ARG A 180 1.95 3.02 13.75
N ARG A 181 1.14 2.06 13.36
CA ARG A 181 1.30 0.65 13.78
C ARG A 181 2.65 0.10 13.37
N PHE A 182 3.04 0.30 12.11
CA PHE A 182 4.29 -0.24 11.60
C PHE A 182 5.50 0.41 12.25
N LEU A 183 5.56 1.75 12.30
CA LEU A 183 6.71 2.47 12.88
C LEU A 183 6.89 2.21 14.39
N ASN A 184 5.86 1.78 15.08
CA ASN A 184 5.98 1.40 16.50
C ASN A 184 6.05 -0.11 16.71
N GLY A 185 5.95 -0.90 15.66
CA GLY A 185 6.10 -2.34 15.66
C GLY A 185 7.56 -2.81 15.64
N PRO A 186 7.78 -4.13 15.63
CA PRO A 186 9.12 -4.73 15.78
C PRO A 186 10.08 -4.41 14.64
N HIS A 187 9.59 -4.17 13.42
CA HIS A 187 10.39 -3.84 12.24
C HIS A 187 10.34 -2.35 11.86
N GLY A 188 9.73 -1.50 12.69
CA GLY A 188 9.53 -0.08 12.42
C GLY A 188 10.67 0.79 12.92
N ALA A 189 10.52 1.36 14.12
CA ALA A 189 11.49 2.28 14.71
C ALA A 189 11.80 1.93 16.17
N ARG A 190 13.09 1.89 16.52
CA ARG A 190 13.58 1.69 17.88
C ARG A 190 14.68 2.69 18.21
N LEU A 191 14.81 3.04 19.46
CA LEU A 191 15.80 3.97 19.97
C LEU A 191 16.90 3.21 20.73
N ALA A 192 18.15 3.47 20.40
CA ALA A 192 19.32 3.04 21.16
C ALA A 192 20.03 4.27 21.73
N LYS A 193 20.29 4.27 23.05
CA LYS A 193 21.00 5.35 23.75
C LYS A 193 22.48 5.01 23.90
N ASP A 194 23.33 6.00 23.67
CA ASP A 194 24.74 5.94 23.95
C ASP A 194 25.14 7.27 24.61
N GLY A 195 25.24 7.27 25.95
CA GLY A 195 25.44 8.48 26.74
C GLY A 195 24.31 9.50 26.50
N ASP A 196 24.70 10.71 26.07
CA ASP A 196 23.79 11.81 25.73
C ASP A 196 23.25 11.74 24.27
N SER A 197 23.81 10.84 23.45
CA SER A 197 23.41 10.64 22.07
C SER A 197 22.35 9.54 21.93
N VAL A 198 21.55 9.60 20.86
CA VAL A 198 20.52 8.62 20.55
C VAL A 198 20.65 8.21 19.09
N THR A 199 20.67 6.91 18.83
CA THR A 199 20.50 6.37 17.48
C THR A 199 19.06 5.92 17.29
N LEU A 200 18.38 6.50 16.30
CA LEU A 200 17.07 6.07 15.85
C LEU A 200 17.25 5.05 14.73
N HIS A 201 17.09 3.79 15.08
CA HIS A 201 17.08 2.70 14.11
C HIS A 201 15.71 2.59 13.46
N VAL A 202 15.66 2.49 12.14
CA VAL A 202 14.41 2.45 11.38
C VAL A 202 14.46 1.42 10.27
N THR A 203 13.29 1.06 9.76
CA THR A 203 13.12 0.19 8.60
C THR A 203 13.91 0.67 7.38
N LYS A 204 14.47 -0.27 6.61
CA LYS A 204 15.15 -0.02 5.34
C LYS A 204 14.26 0.63 4.28
N ILE A 205 12.94 0.53 4.41
CA ILE A 205 11.96 1.21 3.53
C ILE A 205 12.19 2.73 3.50
N LEU A 206 12.50 3.33 4.65
CA LEU A 206 12.79 4.76 4.75
C LEU A 206 14.10 5.19 4.06
N ASP A 207 14.99 4.24 3.77
CA ASP A 207 16.21 4.46 2.99
C ASP A 207 15.94 4.27 1.49
N TRP A 208 15.30 3.17 1.10
CA TRP A 208 15.02 2.86 -0.31
C TRP A 208 14.14 3.89 -0.99
N PHE A 209 13.16 4.44 -0.26
CA PHE A 209 12.22 5.44 -0.75
C PHE A 209 12.46 6.82 -0.15
N LYS A 210 13.75 7.13 0.13
CA LYS A 210 14.16 8.37 0.77
C LYS A 210 13.48 9.61 0.18
N ASP A 211 13.46 9.72 -1.14
CA ASP A 211 12.97 10.91 -1.83
C ASP A 211 11.46 11.14 -1.60
N ASP A 212 10.67 10.07 -1.51
CA ASP A 212 9.24 10.18 -1.23
C ASP A 212 8.99 10.76 0.17
N PHE A 213 9.84 10.40 1.15
CA PHE A 213 9.74 10.91 2.52
C PHE A 213 10.35 12.30 2.70
N GLU A 214 11.42 12.63 1.98
CA GLU A 214 12.06 13.96 2.07
C GLU A 214 11.21 15.05 1.40
N THR A 215 10.45 14.72 0.36
CA THR A 215 9.54 15.65 -0.30
C THR A 215 8.22 15.87 0.45
N TRP A 216 7.91 15.01 1.42
CA TRP A 216 6.72 15.15 2.27
C TRP A 216 6.92 16.23 3.34
N GLY A 217 5.95 17.12 3.51
CA GLY A 217 5.93 18.32 4.35
C GLY A 217 6.82 18.33 5.59
N GLY A 218 8.08 18.70 5.45
CA GLY A 218 9.07 18.79 6.54
C GLY A 218 10.13 17.69 6.54
N GLY A 219 10.08 16.75 5.58
CA GLY A 219 11.10 15.73 5.38
C GLY A 219 10.94 14.47 6.24
N ARG A 220 11.82 13.51 5.98
CA ARG A 220 11.74 12.15 6.55
C ARG A 220 11.70 12.10 8.08
N MET A 221 12.50 12.91 8.76
CA MET A 221 12.52 12.94 10.24
C MET A 221 11.21 13.48 10.81
N VAL A 222 10.61 14.50 10.18
CA VAL A 222 9.30 15.02 10.59
C VAL A 222 8.22 13.96 10.37
N PHE A 223 8.28 13.25 9.24
CA PHE A 223 7.38 12.13 8.96
C PHE A 223 7.50 11.03 10.04
N ILE A 224 8.72 10.56 10.34
CA ILE A 224 8.94 9.53 11.37
C ILE A 224 8.36 9.99 12.70
N ARG A 225 8.74 11.18 13.17
CA ARG A 225 8.29 11.72 14.47
C ARG A 225 6.76 11.80 14.57
N LYS A 226 6.09 12.22 13.51
CA LYS A 226 4.61 12.30 13.46
C LYS A 226 3.93 10.98 13.88
N TYR A 227 4.51 9.84 13.50
CA TYR A 227 3.90 8.53 13.72
C TYR A 227 4.48 7.74 14.89
N LEU A 228 5.56 8.22 15.53
CA LEU A 228 6.07 7.60 16.75
C LEU A 228 5.11 7.79 17.94
N THR A 229 5.16 6.86 18.91
CA THR A 229 4.47 7.03 20.19
C THR A 229 5.02 8.25 20.95
N ALA A 230 4.19 8.83 21.82
CA ALA A 230 4.59 9.95 22.66
C ALA A 230 5.85 9.66 23.48
N ASP A 231 6.02 8.42 23.95
CA ASP A 231 7.21 8.01 24.72
C ASP A 231 8.47 8.00 23.85
N LYS A 232 8.41 7.51 22.62
CA LYS A 232 9.54 7.57 21.68
C LYS A 232 9.87 9.01 21.30
N GLN A 233 8.86 9.86 21.10
CA GLN A 233 9.05 11.29 20.83
C GLN A 233 9.76 11.98 22.01
N LYS A 234 9.30 11.76 23.25
CA LYS A 234 9.94 12.30 24.47
C LYS A 234 11.39 11.83 24.61
N GLN A 235 11.70 10.58 24.27
CA GLN A 235 13.07 10.08 24.31
C GLN A 235 13.98 10.78 23.28
N LEU A 236 13.44 11.07 22.07
CA LEU A 236 14.17 11.87 21.08
C LEU A 236 14.37 13.31 21.51
N ASP A 237 13.36 13.93 22.15
CA ASP A 237 13.42 15.31 22.65
C ASP A 237 14.38 15.46 23.86
N ALA A 238 14.51 14.41 24.65
CA ALA A 238 15.41 14.38 25.79
C ALA A 238 16.88 14.14 25.43
N ALA A 239 17.20 13.80 24.19
CA ALA A 239 18.56 13.67 23.72
C ALA A 239 19.29 15.04 23.75
N LYS A 240 20.31 15.15 24.59
CA LYS A 240 21.14 16.38 24.68
C LYS A 240 22.27 16.38 23.66
N GLY A 241 22.67 15.19 23.18
CA GLY A 241 23.66 15.00 22.15
C GLY A 241 23.04 14.84 20.77
N LYS A 242 23.79 14.19 19.88
CA LYS A 242 23.37 13.94 18.49
C LYS A 242 22.28 12.89 18.40
N VAL A 243 21.33 13.11 17.50
CA VAL A 243 20.39 12.08 17.05
C VAL A 243 20.85 11.57 15.69
N ASP A 244 21.33 10.33 15.64
CA ASP A 244 21.74 9.65 14.43
C ASP A 244 20.59 8.77 13.90
N LEU A 245 20.50 8.63 12.57
CA LEU A 245 19.56 7.74 11.90
C LEU A 245 20.32 6.52 11.35
N ALA A 246 19.90 5.32 11.73
CA ALA A 246 20.42 4.06 11.23
C ALA A 246 19.30 3.22 10.62
N PHE A 247 19.65 2.36 9.67
CA PHE A 247 18.72 1.51 8.95
C PHE A 247 18.97 0.06 9.31
N ASP A 248 17.94 -0.60 9.83
CA ASP A 248 18.01 -2.02 10.18
C ASP A 248 18.02 -2.90 8.90
N ASP A 249 18.62 -4.08 9.00
CA ASP A 249 18.60 -5.06 7.92
C ASP A 249 17.16 -5.51 7.63
N TYR A 250 16.92 -5.86 6.36
CA TYR A 250 15.59 -6.26 5.89
C TYR A 250 15.52 -7.79 5.73
N ASP A 251 14.67 -8.41 6.54
CA ASP A 251 14.41 -9.85 6.46
C ASP A 251 13.42 -10.17 5.33
N TRP A 252 13.96 -10.72 4.23
CA TRP A 252 13.20 -11.15 3.06
C TRP A 252 12.57 -12.53 3.20
N ALA A 253 12.74 -13.22 4.32
CA ALA A 253 12.05 -14.47 4.57
C ALA A 253 10.54 -14.27 4.46
N LEU A 254 9.85 -15.27 3.91
CA LEU A 254 8.41 -15.22 3.71
C LEU A 254 7.69 -15.00 5.06
N ASN A 255 6.72 -14.09 5.11
CA ASN A 255 5.88 -13.82 6.26
C ASN A 255 4.78 -14.89 6.44
N ASP A 256 5.17 -16.17 6.27
CA ASP A 256 4.29 -17.33 6.40
C ASP A 256 3.94 -17.58 7.87
N ALA A 257 2.67 -17.80 8.15
CA ALA A 257 2.23 -18.17 9.49
C ALA A 257 2.81 -19.53 9.89
N PRO A 258 3.27 -19.70 11.13
CA PRO A 258 3.72 -21.00 11.62
C PRO A 258 2.64 -22.07 11.44
N ARG A 259 3.06 -23.27 11.05
CA ARG A 259 2.17 -24.43 10.89
C ARG A 259 1.74 -24.99 12.22
#